data_c9743e9bb6bc14118e017c0b12859452
#
_entry.id   c9743e9bb6bc14118e017c0b12859452
#
_cell.length_a   1.000
_cell.length_b   1.000
_cell.length_c   1.000
_cell.angle_alpha   90.00
_cell.angle_beta   90.00
_cell.angle_gamma   90.00
#
_symmetry.space_group_name_H-M   'P 1'
#
loop_
_entity.id
_entity.type
_entity.pdbx_description
1 polymer ?
#
loop_
_entity_poly.entity_id
_entity_poly.type
_entity_poly.pdbx_seq_one_letter_code
_entity_poly.pdbx_strand_id
1 'polypeptide(L)'
;MNRLFALLSMLFVTSLLSARTADSLVFHLWPNGAPESNGLAGPEVQLEGGRVTNVTDATLTVYPGYYPNGTAIIACPGGGYVRLAMSHEGYDMAEWMNKMGITFAVLKYRMPNGHAGVPLADAMQAMRIMRQHAAEWGVPAELLSTPMEATDGDLKTILSETSNPQPN
;
A
#
# COMPACT_ATOMS: atom_id res chain seq x y z
N MET A 1 -25.88 52.20 41.58
CA MET A 1 -25.65 50.75 41.85
C MET A 1 -25.94 50.00 40.61
N ASN A 2 -24.91 49.86 39.73
CA ASN A 2 -25.03 49.16 38.46
C ASN A 2 -24.24 47.83 38.55
N ARG A 3 -24.99 46.74 38.51
CA ARG A 3 -24.40 45.40 38.45
C ARG A 3 -24.15 45.04 36.98
N LEU A 4 -22.90 45.04 36.59
CA LEU A 4 -22.43 44.61 35.28
C LEU A 4 -22.43 43.08 35.24
N PHE A 5 -23.37 42.49 34.50
CA PHE A 5 -23.35 41.05 34.20
C PHE A 5 -22.37 40.80 33.08
N ALA A 6 -21.21 40.22 33.41
CA ALA A 6 -20.28 39.70 32.44
C ALA A 6 -20.78 38.33 31.94
N LEU A 7 -21.29 38.31 30.73
CA LEU A 7 -21.59 37.07 30.01
C LEU A 7 -20.28 36.48 29.46
N LEU A 8 -19.78 35.46 30.15
CA LEU A 8 -18.68 34.64 29.71
C LEU A 8 -19.21 33.68 28.64
N SER A 9 -19.08 34.07 27.36
CA SER A 9 -19.39 33.19 26.25
C SER A 9 -18.26 32.14 26.10
N MET A 10 -18.53 30.95 26.59
CA MET A 10 -17.69 29.78 26.44
C MET A 10 -17.80 29.32 24.99
N LEU A 11 -16.80 29.69 24.16
CA LEU A 11 -16.65 29.13 22.80
C LEU A 11 -16.33 27.65 22.93
N PHE A 12 -17.34 26.83 22.74
CA PHE A 12 -17.16 25.41 22.53
C PHE A 12 -16.58 25.21 21.10
N VAL A 13 -15.25 25.13 21.00
CA VAL A 13 -14.58 24.67 19.77
C VAL A 13 -14.84 23.17 19.69
N THR A 14 -15.93 22.80 19.04
CA THR A 14 -16.14 21.42 18.61
C THR A 14 -15.14 21.14 17.50
N SER A 15 -13.99 20.58 17.84
CA SER A 15 -13.12 19.92 16.87
C SER A 15 -13.92 18.78 16.25
N LEU A 16 -14.43 19.01 15.05
CA LEU A 16 -14.93 17.94 14.20
C LEU A 16 -13.73 17.03 13.91
N LEU A 17 -13.61 15.97 14.70
CA LEU A 17 -12.74 14.85 14.39
C LEU A 17 -13.37 14.18 13.17
N SER A 18 -13.07 14.72 11.98
CA SER A 18 -13.39 14.04 10.73
C SER A 18 -12.71 12.67 10.80
N ALA A 19 -13.52 11.61 10.89
CA ALA A 19 -13.02 10.28 10.66
C ALA A 19 -12.36 10.31 9.26
N ARG A 20 -11.03 10.32 9.22
CA ARG A 20 -10.29 10.12 7.99
C ARG A 20 -10.62 8.70 7.53
N THR A 21 -11.53 8.59 6.58
CA THR A 21 -11.51 7.44 5.68
C THR A 21 -10.15 7.52 4.99
N ALA A 22 -9.35 6.48 5.09
CA ALA A 22 -8.07 6.47 4.41
C ALA A 22 -8.36 6.51 2.91
N ASP A 23 -8.20 7.69 2.30
CA ASP A 23 -8.23 7.82 0.86
C ASP A 23 -7.05 6.98 0.34
N SER A 24 -7.36 5.93 -0.41
CA SER A 24 -6.33 5.14 -1.05
C SER A 24 -5.69 5.94 -2.18
N LEU A 25 -4.37 5.81 -2.31
CA LEU A 25 -3.58 6.41 -3.38
C LEU A 25 -3.24 5.31 -4.38
N VAL A 26 -3.54 5.52 -5.66
CA VAL A 26 -3.22 4.53 -6.71
C VAL A 26 -2.09 5.06 -7.58
N PHE A 27 -1.04 4.27 -7.69
CA PHE A 27 0.12 4.54 -8.54
C PHE A 27 0.18 3.51 -9.67
N HIS A 28 0.21 3.98 -10.93
CA HIS A 28 0.63 3.14 -12.03
C HIS A 28 2.15 2.96 -11.96
N LEU A 29 2.63 1.73 -11.95
CA LEU A 29 4.06 1.46 -11.79
C LEU A 29 4.89 1.97 -12.98
N TRP A 30 4.32 1.93 -14.15
CA TRP A 30 5.01 2.19 -15.40
C TRP A 30 4.29 3.20 -16.29
N PRO A 31 4.11 4.46 -15.85
CA PRO A 31 3.31 5.45 -16.61
C PRO A 31 3.92 5.80 -17.98
N ASN A 32 5.21 5.55 -18.17
CA ASN A 32 5.93 5.79 -19.42
C ASN A 32 6.26 4.50 -20.19
N GLY A 33 5.59 3.39 -19.85
CA GLY A 33 5.85 2.07 -20.41
C GLY A 33 6.76 1.21 -19.55
N ALA A 34 6.42 -0.07 -19.42
CA ALA A 34 7.17 -1.03 -18.64
C ALA A 34 8.44 -1.49 -19.39
N PRO A 35 9.52 -1.82 -18.66
CA PRO A 35 10.79 -2.23 -19.27
C PRO A 35 10.68 -3.56 -20.04
N GLU A 36 9.71 -4.39 -19.67
CA GLU A 36 9.47 -5.70 -20.29
C GLU A 36 7.96 -5.94 -20.39
N SER A 37 7.51 -6.51 -21.51
CA SER A 37 6.13 -6.92 -21.72
C SER A 37 5.92 -8.37 -21.26
N ASN A 38 4.75 -8.66 -20.68
CA ASN A 38 4.33 -10.03 -20.40
C ASN A 38 3.68 -10.73 -21.62
N GLY A 39 3.62 -10.06 -22.78
CA GLY A 39 3.02 -10.59 -24.00
C GLY A 39 1.51 -10.77 -23.98
N LEU A 40 0.84 -10.42 -22.87
CA LEU A 40 -0.61 -10.43 -22.78
C LEU A 40 -1.19 -9.17 -23.42
N ALA A 41 -2.41 -9.30 -23.94
CA ALA A 41 -3.16 -8.20 -24.54
C ALA A 41 -4.64 -8.24 -24.11
N GLY A 42 -5.34 -7.13 -24.37
CA GLY A 42 -6.74 -6.98 -24.00
C GLY A 42 -6.93 -6.50 -22.55
N PRO A 43 -8.19 -6.33 -22.14
CA PRO A 43 -8.53 -5.82 -20.82
C PRO A 43 -8.26 -6.85 -19.70
N GLU A 44 -8.03 -6.35 -18.50
CA GLU A 44 -8.09 -7.16 -17.29
C GLU A 44 -9.49 -7.78 -17.13
N VAL A 45 -9.53 -8.98 -16.59
CA VAL A 45 -10.78 -9.70 -16.35
C VAL A 45 -11.01 -9.83 -14.84
N GLN A 46 -12.11 -9.25 -14.38
CA GLN A 46 -12.57 -9.41 -13.01
C GLN A 46 -13.25 -10.77 -12.85
N LEU A 47 -12.86 -11.50 -11.81
CA LEU A 47 -13.40 -12.79 -11.46
C LEU A 47 -14.16 -12.70 -10.12
N GLU A 48 -14.99 -13.70 -9.83
CA GLU A 48 -15.69 -13.79 -8.55
C GLU A 48 -14.73 -13.76 -7.35
N GLY A 49 -15.20 -13.21 -6.23
CA GLY A 49 -14.44 -13.10 -4.98
C GLY A 49 -13.30 -12.09 -5.06
N GLY A 50 -13.46 -11.04 -5.87
CA GLY A 50 -12.49 -9.94 -5.96
C GLY A 50 -11.13 -10.38 -6.51
N ARG A 51 -11.14 -11.35 -7.41
CA ARG A 51 -9.94 -11.80 -8.10
C ARG A 51 -9.82 -11.11 -9.45
N VAL A 52 -8.60 -11.01 -9.98
CA VAL A 52 -8.34 -10.43 -11.31
C VAL A 52 -7.36 -11.31 -12.07
N THR A 53 -7.55 -11.43 -13.38
CA THR A 53 -6.62 -12.09 -14.29
C THR A 53 -6.36 -11.22 -15.52
N ASN A 54 -5.46 -11.66 -16.40
CA ASN A 54 -4.99 -10.90 -17.55
C ASN A 54 -4.46 -9.52 -17.19
N VAL A 55 -3.73 -9.41 -16.06
CA VAL A 55 -3.15 -8.14 -15.61
C VAL A 55 -2.00 -7.75 -16.54
N THR A 56 -2.18 -6.64 -17.24
CA THR A 56 -1.21 -6.05 -18.18
C THR A 56 -0.68 -4.70 -17.70
N ASP A 57 -1.40 -4.07 -16.75
CA ASP A 57 -1.03 -2.80 -16.13
C ASP A 57 -0.86 -2.95 -14.62
N ALA A 58 0.38 -2.83 -14.16
CA ALA A 58 0.69 -2.96 -12.74
C ALA A 58 0.37 -1.67 -11.98
N THR A 59 -0.34 -1.83 -10.85
CA THR A 59 -0.64 -0.70 -9.95
C THR A 59 -0.30 -1.03 -8.50
N LEU A 60 0.08 0.01 -7.75
CA LEU A 60 0.24 -0.02 -6.31
C LEU A 60 -0.85 0.83 -5.68
N THR A 61 -1.74 0.22 -4.90
CA THR A 61 -2.75 0.93 -4.12
C THR A 61 -2.25 1.07 -2.69
N VAL A 62 -1.99 2.30 -2.25
CA VAL A 62 -1.42 2.60 -0.93
C VAL A 62 -2.50 3.15 -0.01
N TYR A 63 -2.53 2.65 1.19
CA TYR A 63 -3.38 3.05 2.30
C TYR A 63 -2.48 3.55 3.44
N PRO A 64 -2.25 4.87 3.57
CA PRO A 64 -1.44 5.42 4.65
C PRO A 64 -2.04 5.12 6.02
N GLY A 65 -1.21 4.76 6.99
CA GLY A 65 -1.66 4.53 8.37
C GLY A 65 -2.34 5.76 8.97
N TYR A 66 -3.38 5.60 9.76
CA TYR A 66 -4.08 6.73 10.38
C TYR A 66 -3.18 7.52 11.34
N TYR A 67 -2.36 6.82 12.08
CA TYR A 67 -1.32 7.37 12.96
C TYR A 67 -0.04 6.56 12.69
N PRO A 68 0.77 6.94 11.69
CA PRO A 68 1.88 6.12 11.22
C PRO A 68 2.84 5.75 12.36
N ASN A 69 3.14 4.46 12.48
CA ASN A 69 4.07 3.92 13.47
C ASN A 69 5.47 3.64 12.90
N GLY A 70 5.71 4.04 11.66
CA GLY A 70 6.97 3.80 10.95
C GLY A 70 7.01 2.49 10.17
N THR A 71 5.98 1.65 10.25
CA THR A 71 5.93 0.38 9.54
C THR A 71 5.18 0.50 8.21
N ALA A 72 5.70 -0.13 7.17
CA ALA A 72 5.01 -0.29 5.90
C ALA A 72 5.03 -1.75 5.44
N ILE A 73 3.95 -2.18 4.80
CA ILE A 73 3.79 -3.53 4.25
C ILE A 73 3.31 -3.41 2.80
N ILE A 74 3.94 -4.16 1.90
CA ILE A 74 3.42 -4.37 0.55
C ILE A 74 2.86 -5.80 0.48
N ALA A 75 1.56 -5.92 0.32
CA ALA A 75 0.91 -7.19 0.02
C ALA A 75 1.01 -7.49 -1.47
N CYS A 76 1.48 -8.67 -1.81
CA CYS A 76 1.52 -9.20 -3.17
C CYS A 76 0.52 -10.36 -3.26
N PRO A 77 -0.74 -10.12 -3.67
CA PRO A 77 -1.77 -11.14 -3.69
C PRO A 77 -1.37 -12.36 -4.51
N GLY A 78 -1.57 -13.55 -3.97
CA GLY A 78 -1.27 -14.80 -4.64
C GLY A 78 -2.34 -15.21 -5.64
N GLY A 79 -2.18 -16.40 -6.23
CA GLY A 79 -3.12 -16.99 -7.21
C GLY A 79 -2.43 -17.79 -8.28
N GLY A 80 -1.20 -18.29 -8.00
CA GLY A 80 -0.43 -19.18 -8.84
C GLY A 80 -0.09 -18.59 -10.21
N TYR A 81 0.09 -17.28 -10.31
CA TYR A 81 0.32 -16.54 -11.56
C TYR A 81 -0.76 -16.71 -12.63
N VAL A 82 -1.91 -17.27 -12.28
CA VAL A 82 -3.09 -17.38 -13.15
C VAL A 82 -4.05 -16.24 -12.87
N ARG A 83 -4.11 -15.78 -11.63
CA ARG A 83 -4.96 -14.69 -11.13
C ARG A 83 -4.32 -14.05 -9.91
N LEU A 84 -4.86 -12.91 -9.48
CA LEU A 84 -4.52 -12.27 -8.20
C LEU A 84 -5.76 -12.26 -7.30
N ALA A 85 -5.59 -12.62 -6.04
CA ALA A 85 -6.63 -12.65 -5.02
C ALA A 85 -6.76 -11.29 -4.33
N MET A 86 -7.10 -10.24 -5.09
CA MET A 86 -6.99 -8.84 -4.69
C MET A 86 -7.78 -8.46 -3.44
N SER A 87 -8.96 -9.06 -3.21
CA SER A 87 -9.77 -8.76 -2.02
C SER A 87 -9.14 -9.36 -0.77
N HIS A 88 -9.22 -10.68 -0.60
CA HIS A 88 -8.91 -11.33 0.69
C HIS A 88 -7.41 -11.43 1.01
N GLU A 89 -6.52 -11.32 0.03
CA GLU A 89 -5.06 -11.23 0.24
C GLU A 89 -4.51 -9.82 0.08
N GLY A 90 -5.40 -8.83 -0.06
CA GLY A 90 -5.02 -7.44 -0.26
C GLY A 90 -5.98 -6.48 0.40
N TYR A 91 -6.97 -5.99 -0.33
CA TYR A 91 -7.79 -4.84 0.06
C TYR A 91 -8.55 -5.02 1.38
N ASP A 92 -9.02 -6.23 1.70
CA ASP A 92 -9.79 -6.50 2.92
C ASP A 92 -8.97 -6.31 4.21
N MET A 93 -7.64 -6.34 4.11
CA MET A 93 -6.74 -6.12 5.24
C MET A 93 -6.41 -4.65 5.48
N ALA A 94 -6.67 -3.76 4.50
CA ALA A 94 -6.17 -2.40 4.52
C ALA A 94 -6.66 -1.59 5.73
N GLU A 95 -7.96 -1.63 6.03
CA GLU A 95 -8.52 -0.89 7.15
C GLU A 95 -7.96 -1.34 8.50
N TRP A 96 -7.78 -2.64 8.68
CA TRP A 96 -7.21 -3.20 9.90
C TRP A 96 -5.74 -2.76 10.09
N MET A 97 -4.93 -2.83 9.03
CA MET A 97 -3.53 -2.39 9.04
C MET A 97 -3.42 -0.89 9.36
N ASN A 98 -4.27 -0.06 8.72
CA ASN A 98 -4.26 1.38 8.96
C ASN A 98 -4.62 1.76 10.40
N LYS A 99 -5.55 1.04 11.04
CA LYS A 99 -5.90 1.23 12.46
C LYS A 99 -4.73 0.92 13.39
N MET A 100 -3.82 0.04 12.99
CA MET A 100 -2.57 -0.26 13.72
C MET A 100 -1.45 0.74 13.42
N GLY A 101 -1.70 1.76 12.60
CA GLY A 101 -0.69 2.75 12.20
C GLY A 101 0.27 2.26 11.11
N ILE A 102 -0.04 1.13 10.48
CA ILE A 102 0.78 0.56 9.41
C ILE A 102 0.35 1.17 8.07
N THR A 103 1.31 1.68 7.30
CA THR A 103 1.06 2.03 5.90
C THR A 103 1.01 0.76 5.08
N PHE A 104 -0.17 0.45 4.56
CA PHE A 104 -0.43 -0.78 3.84
C PHE A 104 -0.57 -0.53 2.35
N ALA A 105 0.12 -1.31 1.53
CA ALA A 105 0.04 -1.20 0.08
C ALA A 105 -0.31 -2.56 -0.55
N VAL A 106 -1.12 -2.54 -1.59
CA VAL A 106 -1.51 -3.73 -2.35
C VAL A 106 -0.98 -3.61 -3.77
N LEU A 107 -0.12 -4.55 -4.14
CA LEU A 107 0.47 -4.61 -5.47
C LEU A 107 -0.37 -5.49 -6.40
N LYS A 108 -0.98 -4.88 -7.41
CA LYS A 108 -1.54 -5.60 -8.55
C LYS A 108 -0.43 -5.74 -9.60
N TYR A 109 0.30 -6.83 -9.56
CA TYR A 109 1.41 -7.08 -10.47
C TYR A 109 0.95 -7.77 -11.76
N ARG A 110 1.70 -7.58 -12.84
CA ARG A 110 1.41 -8.20 -14.15
C ARG A 110 1.63 -9.70 -14.10
N MET A 111 0.77 -10.43 -14.80
CA MET A 111 0.95 -11.87 -14.96
C MET A 111 2.26 -12.16 -15.68
N PRO A 112 3.02 -13.20 -15.26
CA PRO A 112 4.30 -13.50 -15.89
C PRO A 112 4.15 -14.02 -17.34
N ASN A 113 3.15 -14.84 -17.62
CA ASN A 113 2.93 -15.43 -18.95
C ASN A 113 4.23 -15.99 -19.57
N GLY A 114 5.02 -16.74 -18.78
CA GLY A 114 6.32 -17.28 -19.19
C GLY A 114 7.51 -16.34 -18.96
N HIS A 115 7.28 -15.07 -18.58
CA HIS A 115 8.31 -14.05 -18.32
C HIS A 115 8.43 -13.80 -16.81
N ALA A 116 9.16 -14.65 -16.10
CA ALA A 116 9.28 -14.59 -14.63
C ALA A 116 9.86 -13.26 -14.11
N GLY A 117 10.63 -12.54 -14.92
CA GLY A 117 11.18 -11.22 -14.59
C GLY A 117 10.12 -10.12 -14.47
N VAL A 118 8.96 -10.26 -15.13
CA VAL A 118 7.92 -9.23 -15.18
C VAL A 118 7.33 -8.93 -13.79
N PRO A 119 6.79 -9.91 -13.03
CA PRO A 119 6.27 -9.63 -11.69
C PRO A 119 7.36 -9.20 -10.71
N LEU A 120 8.60 -9.68 -10.87
CA LEU A 120 9.72 -9.21 -10.05
C LEU A 120 10.03 -7.73 -10.31
N ALA A 121 10.07 -7.31 -11.58
CA ALA A 121 10.27 -5.91 -11.94
C ALA A 121 9.18 -5.02 -11.33
N ASP A 122 7.92 -5.48 -11.35
CA ASP A 122 6.79 -4.77 -10.75
C ASP A 122 6.95 -4.63 -9.24
N ALA A 123 7.34 -5.70 -8.54
CA ALA A 123 7.59 -5.67 -7.10
C ALA A 123 8.75 -4.72 -6.74
N MET A 124 9.83 -4.74 -7.50
CA MET A 124 10.96 -3.81 -7.31
C MET A 124 10.54 -2.35 -7.53
N GLN A 125 9.68 -2.08 -8.52
CA GLN A 125 9.16 -0.74 -8.78
C GLN A 125 8.22 -0.27 -7.67
N ALA A 126 7.36 -1.15 -7.16
CA ALA A 126 6.52 -0.86 -6.00
C ALA A 126 7.36 -0.44 -4.78
N MET A 127 8.46 -1.16 -4.51
CA MET A 127 9.40 -0.78 -3.45
C MET A 127 10.04 0.59 -3.69
N ARG A 128 10.36 0.95 -4.94
CA ARG A 128 10.90 2.29 -5.25
C ARG A 128 9.86 3.38 -4.97
N ILE A 129 8.60 3.17 -5.36
CA ILE A 129 7.50 4.10 -5.09
C ILE A 129 7.32 4.26 -3.56
N MET A 130 7.30 3.16 -2.81
CA MET A 130 7.21 3.23 -1.35
C MET A 130 8.34 4.04 -0.74
N ARG A 131 9.59 3.87 -1.19
CA ARG A 131 10.74 4.65 -0.73
C ARG A 131 10.64 6.13 -1.07
N GLN A 132 10.18 6.47 -2.29
CA GLN A 132 10.04 7.85 -2.73
C GLN A 132 9.05 8.63 -1.89
N HIS A 133 7.98 7.99 -1.43
CA HIS A 133 6.91 8.61 -0.65
C HIS A 133 6.96 8.28 0.85
N ALA A 134 8.00 7.59 1.31
CA ALA A 134 8.12 7.09 2.68
C ALA A 134 7.89 8.19 3.73
N ALA A 135 8.52 9.36 3.55
CA ALA A 135 8.39 10.49 4.46
C ALA A 135 6.95 11.03 4.52
N GLU A 136 6.23 11.05 3.41
CA GLU A 136 4.83 11.50 3.34
C GLU A 136 3.90 10.58 4.14
N TRP A 137 4.24 9.31 4.25
CA TRP A 137 3.47 8.28 4.95
C TRP A 137 4.01 7.96 6.35
N GLY A 138 4.98 8.74 6.84
CA GLY A 138 5.57 8.55 8.16
C GLY A 138 6.37 7.24 8.30
N VAL A 139 6.93 6.74 7.21
CA VAL A 139 7.78 5.54 7.16
C VAL A 139 9.24 5.98 7.01
N PRO A 140 10.16 5.58 7.89
CA PRO A 140 11.58 5.86 7.73
C PRO A 140 12.14 5.18 6.47
N ALA A 141 12.76 5.96 5.57
CA ALA A 141 13.25 5.45 4.29
C ALA A 141 14.32 4.34 4.45
N GLU A 142 15.07 4.39 5.53
CA GLU A 142 16.12 3.42 5.88
C GLU A 142 15.55 1.99 6.06
N LEU A 143 14.33 1.89 6.56
CA LEU A 143 13.68 0.60 6.82
C LEU A 143 13.21 -0.11 5.54
N LEU A 144 13.16 0.62 4.43
CA LEU A 144 12.82 0.07 3.11
C LEU A 144 14.07 -0.37 2.32
N SER A 145 15.22 -0.48 2.98
CA SER A 145 16.52 -0.77 2.34
C SER A 145 16.82 -2.27 2.15
N THR A 146 16.02 -3.16 2.75
CA THR A 146 16.27 -4.61 2.67
C THR A 146 16.09 -5.10 1.24
N PRO A 147 17.10 -5.76 0.63
CA PRO A 147 16.93 -6.39 -0.66
C PRO A 147 15.88 -7.50 -0.57
N MET A 148 14.97 -7.53 -1.53
CA MET A 148 14.02 -8.63 -1.64
C MET A 148 14.74 -9.83 -2.24
N GLU A 149 14.96 -10.89 -1.48
CA GLU A 149 15.27 -12.20 -2.03
C GLU A 149 13.96 -12.84 -2.49
N ALA A 150 13.76 -12.88 -3.80
CA ALA A 150 12.66 -13.65 -4.38
C ALA A 150 13.03 -15.14 -4.30
N THR A 151 12.43 -15.87 -3.39
CA THR A 151 12.49 -17.33 -3.40
C THR A 151 11.31 -17.86 -4.20
N ASP A 152 11.65 -18.73 -5.17
CA ASP A 152 10.77 -19.56 -5.99
C ASP A 152 9.25 -19.35 -5.91
N GLY A 153 8.72 -18.54 -6.84
CA GLY A 153 7.34 -18.63 -7.32
C GLY A 153 6.26 -17.94 -6.49
N ASP A 154 6.48 -17.65 -5.21
CA ASP A 154 5.52 -16.97 -4.34
C ASP A 154 6.05 -15.59 -3.92
N LEU A 155 5.51 -14.53 -4.53
CA LEU A 155 5.67 -13.18 -4.00
C LEU A 155 4.91 -13.11 -2.66
N LYS A 156 5.61 -13.33 -1.56
CA LYS A 156 5.07 -13.20 -0.22
C LYS A 156 5.06 -11.73 0.21
N THR A 157 4.26 -11.43 1.21
CA THR A 157 4.20 -10.11 1.86
C THR A 157 5.60 -9.63 2.24
N ILE A 158 5.97 -8.45 1.77
CA ILE A 158 7.24 -7.81 2.10
C ILE A 158 7.02 -7.01 3.38
N LEU A 159 7.64 -7.47 4.46
CA LEU A 159 7.62 -6.80 5.75
C LEU A 159 8.88 -5.93 5.87
N SER A 160 8.72 -4.65 6.15
CA SER A 160 9.80 -3.84 6.72
C SER A 160 9.75 -3.99 8.24
N GLU A 161 10.65 -4.77 8.82
CA GLU A 161 10.79 -4.83 10.28
C GLU A 161 11.43 -3.52 10.78
N THR A 162 10.76 -2.87 11.71
CA THR A 162 11.37 -1.80 12.50
C THR A 162 12.35 -2.46 13.47
N SER A 163 13.63 -2.45 13.16
CA SER A 163 14.64 -2.74 14.17
C SER A 163 14.63 -1.57 15.16
N ASN A 164 13.95 -1.77 16.28
CA ASN A 164 14.03 -0.87 17.42
C ASN A 164 15.49 -0.87 17.91
N PRO A 165 16.25 0.24 17.83
CA PRO A 165 17.58 0.28 18.41
C PRO A 165 17.38 0.14 19.92
N GLN A 166 17.87 -0.97 20.49
CA GLN A 166 17.93 -1.15 21.93
C GLN A 166 18.80 -0.01 22.49
N PRO A 167 18.33 0.77 23.48
CA PRO A 167 19.17 1.74 24.15
C PRO A 167 20.26 0.99 24.89
N ASN A 168 21.53 1.34 24.62
CA ASN A 168 22.66 0.97 25.44
C ASN A 168 22.57 1.60 26.83
#